data_7dd72f445522cb43dbd1e6a8bcf4d2a9
#
_entry.id   7dd72f445522cb43dbd1e6a8bcf4d2a9
#
_cell.length_a   1.000
_cell.length_b   1.000
_cell.length_c   1.000
_cell.angle_alpha   90.00
_cell.angle_beta   90.00
_cell.angle_gamma   90.00
#
_symmetry.space_group_name_H-M   'P 1'
#
loop_
_entity.id
_entity.type
_entity.pdbx_description
1 polymer ?
#
loop_
_entity_poly.entity_id
_entity_poly.type
_entity_poly.pdbx_seq_one_letter_code
_entity_poly.pdbx_strand_id
1 'polypeptide(L)'
;MSSGPLKNKVFLSLLGAVIFMFFFSFMLVPLYNVFCEVTGLNGKIYGPSDFFKKNKETYERQVNIRFLSTVSGSAPVTFYPSETSLEVLTDKVSKTSYIATNNTNKKLTLTIVPSVSPGLAAESVKKIQCFCFNEQTLGPYESQE
;
A
#
# COMPACT_ATOMS: atom_id res chain seq x y z
N MET A 1 -10.52 -16.56 57.19
CA MET A 1 -11.42 -15.91 56.21
C MET A 1 -11.70 -16.92 55.10
N SER A 2 -12.82 -17.63 55.19
CA SER A 2 -13.22 -18.69 54.24
C SER A 2 -13.78 -18.03 52.97
N SER A 3 -13.01 -18.02 51.90
CA SER A 3 -13.46 -17.60 50.58
C SER A 3 -14.32 -18.74 49.99
N GLY A 4 -15.64 -18.58 50.04
CA GLY A 4 -16.60 -19.57 49.56
C GLY A 4 -16.40 -19.94 48.09
N PRO A 5 -16.83 -21.14 47.66
CA PRO A 5 -16.60 -21.70 46.30
C PRO A 5 -17.17 -20.84 45.18
N LEU A 6 -18.11 -19.94 45.49
CA LEU A 6 -18.64 -18.98 44.51
C LEU A 6 -17.63 -17.90 44.11
N LYS A 7 -16.82 -17.39 45.05
CA LYS A 7 -15.81 -16.37 44.77
C LYS A 7 -14.72 -16.91 43.86
N ASN A 8 -14.32 -18.18 44.03
CA ASN A 8 -13.32 -18.81 43.16
C ASN A 8 -13.85 -19.03 41.74
N LYS A 9 -15.13 -19.35 41.56
CA LYS A 9 -15.75 -19.48 40.24
C LYS A 9 -15.84 -18.15 39.50
N VAL A 10 -16.21 -17.08 40.22
CA VAL A 10 -16.26 -15.72 39.65
C VAL A 10 -14.86 -15.23 39.28
N PHE A 11 -13.88 -15.44 40.15
CA PHE A 11 -12.49 -15.10 39.89
C PHE A 11 -11.91 -15.84 38.67
N LEU A 12 -12.17 -17.15 38.58
CA LEU A 12 -11.72 -17.97 37.44
C LEU A 12 -12.39 -17.55 36.14
N SER A 13 -13.66 -17.18 36.19
CA SER A 13 -14.40 -16.66 35.01
C SER A 13 -13.85 -15.30 34.55
N LEU A 14 -13.54 -14.41 35.49
CA LEU A 14 -12.93 -13.10 35.15
C LEU A 14 -11.53 -13.28 34.57
N LEU A 15 -10.72 -14.16 35.17
CA LEU A 15 -9.39 -14.46 34.64
C LEU A 15 -9.47 -15.06 33.23
N GLY A 16 -10.41 -15.97 33.01
CA GLY A 16 -10.66 -16.54 31.67
C GLY A 16 -11.08 -15.48 30.64
N ALA A 17 -11.93 -14.54 31.03
CA ALA A 17 -12.34 -13.44 30.16
C ALA A 17 -11.18 -12.53 29.76
N VAL A 18 -10.29 -12.21 30.71
CA VAL A 18 -9.09 -11.40 30.42
C VAL A 18 -8.16 -12.12 29.45
N ILE A 19 -7.89 -13.39 29.68
CA ILE A 19 -7.05 -14.21 28.81
C ILE A 19 -7.67 -14.30 27.41
N PHE A 20 -8.97 -14.53 27.32
CA PHE A 20 -9.70 -14.60 26.05
C PHE A 20 -9.61 -13.28 25.27
N MET A 21 -9.81 -12.14 25.93
CA MET A 21 -9.68 -10.81 25.33
C MET A 21 -8.26 -10.57 24.80
N PHE A 22 -7.26 -11.01 25.56
CA PHE A 22 -5.87 -10.89 25.14
C PHE A 22 -5.58 -11.69 23.86
N PHE A 23 -5.97 -12.96 23.81
CA PHE A 23 -5.82 -13.79 22.62
C PHE A 23 -6.62 -13.25 21.43
N PHE A 24 -7.82 -12.74 21.67
CA PHE A 24 -8.65 -12.14 20.64
C PHE A 24 -7.98 -10.93 19.99
N SER A 25 -7.35 -10.07 20.79
CA SER A 25 -6.59 -8.91 20.28
C SER A 25 -5.44 -9.33 19.36
N PHE A 26 -4.72 -10.37 19.72
CA PHE A 26 -3.64 -10.90 18.86
C PHE A 26 -4.16 -11.56 17.58
N MET A 27 -5.33 -12.18 17.62
CA MET A 27 -5.94 -12.81 16.46
C MET A 27 -6.49 -11.81 15.45
N LEU A 28 -6.86 -10.60 15.88
CA LEU A 28 -7.37 -9.55 15.01
C LEU A 28 -6.36 -9.11 13.95
N VAL A 29 -5.08 -9.06 14.27
CA VAL A 29 -4.04 -8.63 13.34
C VAL A 29 -3.88 -9.59 12.16
N PRO A 30 -3.69 -10.90 12.36
CA PRO A 30 -3.60 -11.84 11.24
C PRO A 30 -4.92 -11.94 10.47
N LEU A 31 -6.07 -11.88 11.15
CA LEU A 31 -7.39 -11.89 10.50
C LEU A 31 -7.56 -10.69 9.57
N TYR A 32 -7.17 -9.50 9.99
CA TYR A 32 -7.19 -8.30 9.15
C TYR A 32 -6.28 -8.45 7.93
N ASN A 33 -5.08 -9.00 8.09
CA ASN A 33 -4.17 -9.24 6.98
C ASN A 33 -4.77 -10.20 5.94
N VAL A 34 -5.33 -11.34 6.40
CA VAL A 34 -5.99 -12.30 5.51
C VAL A 34 -7.21 -11.67 4.83
N PHE A 35 -7.99 -10.88 5.55
CA PHE A 35 -9.14 -10.18 4.98
C PHE A 35 -8.71 -9.19 3.89
N CYS A 36 -7.68 -8.39 4.13
CA CYS A 36 -7.13 -7.47 3.13
C CYS A 36 -6.54 -8.19 1.92
N GLU A 37 -5.94 -9.36 2.13
CA GLU A 37 -5.38 -10.18 1.07
C GLU A 37 -6.48 -10.76 0.17
N VAL A 38 -7.54 -11.32 0.77
CA VAL A 38 -8.66 -11.92 0.03
C VAL A 38 -9.52 -10.86 -0.69
N THR A 39 -9.72 -9.70 -0.07
CA THR A 39 -10.57 -8.64 -0.64
C THR A 39 -9.81 -7.67 -1.55
N GLY A 40 -8.46 -7.71 -1.56
CA GLY A 40 -7.64 -6.83 -2.38
C GLY A 40 -7.77 -5.33 -2.03
N LEU A 41 -8.39 -4.99 -0.91
CA LEU A 41 -8.69 -3.60 -0.51
C LEU A 41 -7.45 -2.75 -0.22
N ASN A 42 -6.30 -3.39 -0.01
CA ASN A 42 -5.12 -2.69 0.49
C ASN A 42 -4.22 -2.11 -0.62
N GLY A 43 -4.53 -2.36 -1.92
CA GLY A 43 -3.79 -1.79 -3.06
C GLY A 43 -2.26 -1.95 -3.01
N LYS A 44 -1.74 -2.83 -2.13
CA LYS A 44 -0.30 -3.07 -2.02
C LYS A 44 0.22 -3.74 -3.27
N ILE A 45 1.10 -3.07 -3.96
CA ILE A 45 1.85 -3.65 -5.07
C ILE A 45 2.94 -4.53 -4.48
N TYR A 46 2.84 -5.84 -4.70
CA TYR A 46 3.86 -6.79 -4.25
C TYR A 46 5.18 -6.58 -4.99
N GLY A 47 6.28 -6.72 -4.26
CA GLY A 47 7.64 -6.59 -4.80
C GLY A 47 8.01 -7.72 -5.77
N PRO A 48 9.15 -7.61 -6.48
CA PRO A 48 9.46 -8.39 -7.69
C PRO A 48 9.83 -9.86 -7.50
N SER A 49 9.79 -10.46 -6.29
CA SER A 49 10.52 -11.70 -6.05
C SER A 49 9.78 -13.03 -6.23
N ASP A 50 8.44 -13.09 -6.27
CA ASP A 50 7.80 -14.41 -6.13
C ASP A 50 6.86 -14.87 -7.26
N PHE A 51 6.60 -14.08 -8.29
CA PHE A 51 5.56 -14.39 -9.27
C PHE A 51 6.03 -14.82 -10.68
N PHE A 52 7.29 -15.14 -10.88
CA PHE A 52 7.74 -15.70 -12.16
C PHE A 52 7.35 -17.17 -12.40
N LYS A 53 6.61 -17.79 -11.48
CA LYS A 53 6.10 -19.15 -11.64
C LYS A 53 4.59 -19.20 -11.57
N LYS A 54 3.91 -18.96 -12.65
CA LYS A 54 2.68 -19.66 -13.11
C LYS A 54 1.76 -18.72 -13.90
N ASN A 55 1.82 -18.77 -15.17
CA ASN A 55 0.77 -19.10 -16.12
C ASN A 55 1.23 -18.72 -17.52
N LYS A 56 1.57 -19.74 -18.27
CA LYS A 56 2.03 -19.69 -19.65
C LYS A 56 0.81 -19.70 -20.59
N GLU A 57 -0.01 -18.67 -20.50
CA GLU A 57 -0.93 -18.29 -21.56
C GLU A 57 -0.90 -16.76 -21.63
N THR A 58 0.10 -16.29 -22.35
CA THR A 58 0.29 -14.87 -22.60
C THR A 58 -0.68 -14.46 -23.70
N TYR A 59 -1.83 -13.96 -23.32
CA TYR A 59 -2.66 -13.21 -24.27
C TYR A 59 -2.14 -11.76 -24.27
N GLU A 60 -1.51 -11.36 -25.37
CA GLU A 60 -1.19 -9.96 -25.57
C GLU A 60 -2.50 -9.16 -25.61
N ARG A 61 -2.76 -8.42 -24.56
CA ARG A 61 -3.90 -7.50 -24.49
C ARG A 61 -3.38 -6.08 -24.42
N GLN A 62 -4.02 -5.22 -25.17
CA GLN A 62 -3.81 -3.78 -25.04
C GLN A 62 -4.66 -3.26 -23.88
N VAL A 63 -4.02 -2.58 -22.94
CA VAL A 63 -4.64 -2.03 -21.75
C VAL A 63 -4.30 -0.54 -21.68
N ASN A 64 -5.30 0.28 -21.43
CA ASN A 64 -5.09 1.71 -21.19
C ASN A 64 -4.94 1.96 -19.68
N ILE A 65 -3.79 2.50 -19.28
CA ILE A 65 -3.49 2.86 -17.91
C ILE A 65 -3.58 4.38 -17.77
N ARG A 66 -4.34 4.84 -16.79
CA ARG A 66 -4.42 6.27 -16.45
C ARG A 66 -3.59 6.56 -15.22
N PHE A 67 -2.81 7.61 -15.31
CA PHE A 67 -1.97 8.11 -14.23
C PHE A 67 -2.61 9.33 -13.58
N LEU A 68 -2.75 9.27 -12.27
CA LEU A 68 -3.30 10.36 -11.46
C LEU A 68 -2.29 10.69 -10.36
N SER A 69 -2.30 11.92 -9.94
CA SER A 69 -1.53 12.38 -8.79
C SER A 69 -2.39 13.22 -7.88
N THR A 70 -2.20 13.06 -6.59
CA THR A 70 -2.84 13.89 -5.57
C THR A 70 -1.80 14.31 -4.55
N VAL A 71 -1.84 15.58 -4.17
CA VAL A 71 -1.01 16.11 -3.10
C VAL A 71 -1.85 16.21 -1.84
N SER A 72 -1.37 15.64 -0.73
CA SER A 72 -2.09 15.64 0.53
C SER A 72 -1.97 17.00 1.23
N GLY A 73 -3.09 17.51 1.70
CA GLY A 73 -3.16 18.74 2.48
C GLY A 73 -2.80 19.99 1.67
N SER A 74 -2.22 20.96 2.37
CA SER A 74 -1.76 22.23 1.79
C SER A 74 -0.26 22.20 1.45
N ALA A 75 0.28 21.04 1.09
CA ALA A 75 1.69 20.94 0.78
C ALA A 75 2.03 21.81 -0.44
N PRO A 76 3.01 22.70 -0.35
CA PRO A 76 3.36 23.63 -1.41
C PRO A 76 4.25 22.95 -2.48
N VAL A 77 3.74 21.88 -3.04
CA VAL A 77 4.41 21.05 -4.04
C VAL A 77 3.46 20.84 -5.21
N THR A 78 3.99 20.96 -6.41
CA THR A 78 3.30 20.53 -7.62
C THR A 78 3.80 19.15 -8.00
N PHE A 79 2.86 18.20 -8.17
CA PHE A 79 3.18 16.81 -8.49
C PHE A 79 2.23 16.30 -9.58
N TYR A 80 2.77 15.91 -10.71
CA TYR A 80 1.96 15.44 -11.84
C TYR A 80 2.70 14.39 -12.67
N PRO A 81 1.96 13.46 -13.32
CA PRO A 81 2.56 12.50 -14.25
C PRO A 81 2.97 13.21 -15.54
N SER A 82 4.05 12.78 -16.16
CA SER A 82 4.47 13.27 -17.49
C SER A 82 3.48 12.90 -18.57
N GLU A 83 2.80 11.76 -18.41
CA GLU A 83 1.72 11.29 -19.29
C GLU A 83 0.49 10.93 -18.46
N THR A 84 -0.68 11.43 -18.84
CA THR A 84 -1.93 11.14 -18.11
C THR A 84 -2.54 9.79 -18.46
N SER A 85 -2.20 9.23 -19.62
CA SER A 85 -2.64 7.89 -20.03
C SER A 85 -1.59 7.25 -20.94
N LEU A 86 -1.42 5.95 -20.79
CA LEU A 86 -0.51 5.15 -21.58
C LEU A 86 -1.21 3.85 -22.01
N GLU A 87 -1.17 3.57 -23.30
CA GLU A 87 -1.58 2.28 -23.82
C GLU A 87 -0.41 1.30 -23.75
N VAL A 88 -0.58 0.25 -22.98
CA VAL A 88 0.44 -0.76 -22.76
C VAL A 88 -0.02 -2.12 -23.25
N LEU A 89 0.88 -2.90 -23.77
CA LEU A 89 0.65 -4.31 -24.03
C LEU A 89 0.99 -5.11 -22.77
N THR A 90 0.12 -6.04 -22.41
CA THR A 90 0.43 -6.98 -21.34
C THR A 90 1.71 -7.72 -21.66
N ASP A 91 2.47 -8.08 -20.64
CA ASP A 91 3.77 -8.77 -20.75
C ASP A 91 4.92 -7.95 -21.34
N LYS A 92 4.70 -6.66 -21.62
CA LYS A 92 5.77 -5.73 -22.00
C LYS A 92 6.04 -4.72 -20.90
N VAL A 93 7.32 -4.38 -20.76
CA VAL A 93 7.75 -3.34 -19.81
C VAL A 93 7.47 -1.98 -20.42
N SER A 94 6.70 -1.17 -19.70
CA SER A 94 6.46 0.23 -20.03
C SER A 94 7.03 1.12 -18.94
N LYS A 95 7.51 2.28 -19.29
CA LYS A 95 8.10 3.25 -18.37
C LYS A 95 7.29 4.55 -18.43
N THR A 96 7.01 5.11 -17.28
CA THR A 96 6.43 6.44 -17.13
C THR A 96 7.12 7.17 -15.99
N SER A 97 7.03 8.48 -15.99
CA SER A 97 7.66 9.32 -14.97
C SER A 97 6.66 10.31 -14.37
N TYR A 98 7.03 10.85 -13.23
CA TYR A 98 6.30 11.90 -12.53
C TYR A 98 7.24 13.06 -12.26
N ILE A 99 6.72 14.26 -12.33
CA ILE A 99 7.45 15.49 -12.08
C ILE A 99 6.99 16.05 -10.75
N ALA A 100 7.94 16.25 -9.84
CA ALA A 100 7.74 16.87 -8.54
C ALA A 100 8.45 18.22 -8.49
N THR A 101 7.74 19.29 -8.19
CA THR A 101 8.30 20.64 -8.08
C THR A 101 8.03 21.22 -6.71
N ASN A 102 9.08 21.67 -6.04
CA ASN A 102 8.99 22.39 -4.78
C ASN A 102 8.68 23.87 -5.05
N ASN A 103 7.52 24.35 -4.60
CA ASN A 103 7.09 25.72 -4.81
C ASN A 103 7.54 26.69 -3.70
N THR A 104 8.50 26.27 -2.86
CA THR A 104 9.00 27.07 -1.74
C THR A 104 10.48 27.39 -1.84
N ASN A 105 10.89 28.38 -1.07
CA ASN A 105 12.30 28.74 -0.89
C ASN A 105 13.03 27.91 0.18
N LYS A 106 12.42 26.83 0.65
CA LYS A 106 12.97 25.94 1.68
C LYS A 106 13.11 24.51 1.12
N LYS A 107 14.06 23.79 1.67
CA LYS A 107 14.22 22.37 1.39
C LYS A 107 13.01 21.57 1.89
N LEU A 108 12.44 20.74 1.05
CA LEU A 108 11.30 19.87 1.36
C LEU A 108 11.67 18.39 1.17
N THR A 109 11.17 17.57 2.07
CA THR A 109 11.24 16.12 1.95
C THR A 109 9.86 15.58 1.63
N LEU A 110 9.76 14.79 0.55
CA LEU A 110 8.54 14.21 0.04
C LEU A 110 8.56 12.71 0.19
N THR A 111 7.44 12.15 0.60
CA THR A 111 7.19 10.71 0.54
C THR A 111 6.08 10.45 -0.48
N ILE A 112 6.39 9.68 -1.51
CA ILE A 112 5.46 9.37 -2.60
C ILE A 112 4.92 7.97 -2.38
N VAL A 113 3.59 7.82 -2.30
CA VAL A 113 2.92 6.54 -2.11
C VAL A 113 2.17 6.15 -3.37
N PRO A 114 2.63 5.15 -4.11
CA PRO A 114 1.92 4.66 -5.28
C PRO A 114 0.76 3.76 -4.88
N SER A 115 -0.37 3.92 -5.54
CA SER A 115 -1.52 3.04 -5.40
C SER A 115 -2.09 2.66 -6.77
N VAL A 116 -2.76 1.52 -6.84
CA VAL A 116 -3.40 1.01 -8.04
C VAL A 116 -4.89 0.83 -7.78
N SER A 117 -5.71 1.33 -8.68
CA SER A 117 -7.16 1.18 -8.63
C SER A 117 -7.66 0.62 -9.98
N PRO A 118 -8.56 -0.36 -9.98
CA PRO A 118 -9.13 -1.08 -8.82
C PRO A 118 -8.10 -2.01 -8.15
N GLY A 119 -8.30 -2.32 -6.86
CA GLY A 119 -7.37 -3.14 -6.06
C GLY A 119 -7.06 -4.50 -6.68
N LEU A 120 -8.03 -5.13 -7.36
CA LEU A 120 -7.83 -6.38 -8.10
C LEU A 120 -6.80 -6.27 -9.24
N ALA A 121 -6.66 -5.09 -9.83
CA ALA A 121 -5.65 -4.85 -10.87
C ALA A 121 -4.22 -4.82 -10.29
N ALA A 122 -4.07 -4.55 -8.99
CA ALA A 122 -2.77 -4.51 -8.34
C ALA A 122 -2.02 -5.85 -8.40
N GLU A 123 -2.74 -6.98 -8.41
CA GLU A 123 -2.17 -8.32 -8.56
C GLU A 123 -1.54 -8.54 -9.94
N SER A 124 -2.07 -7.86 -10.96
CA SER A 124 -1.59 -7.97 -12.34
C SER A 124 -0.47 -6.97 -12.68
N VAL A 125 -0.29 -5.95 -11.84
CA VAL A 125 0.75 -4.93 -12.03
C VAL A 125 2.04 -5.37 -11.39
N LYS A 126 3.03 -5.74 -12.21
CA LYS A 126 4.38 -6.05 -11.75
C LYS A 126 5.26 -4.81 -11.85
N LYS A 127 5.70 -4.32 -10.72
CA LYS A 127 6.57 -3.16 -10.63
C LYS A 127 8.03 -3.60 -10.56
N ILE A 128 8.81 -3.18 -11.54
CA ILE A 128 10.22 -3.55 -11.64
C ILE A 128 11.08 -2.61 -10.82
N GLN A 129 10.85 -1.31 -10.94
CA GLN A 129 11.61 -0.28 -10.23
C GLN A 129 10.71 0.91 -9.88
N CYS A 130 10.88 1.45 -8.69
CA CYS A 130 10.21 2.67 -8.27
C CYS A 130 11.05 3.41 -7.25
N PHE A 131 11.27 4.66 -7.49
CA PHE A 131 11.92 5.59 -6.55
C PHE A 131 10.98 6.08 -5.44
N CYS A 132 9.70 5.67 -5.48
CA CYS A 132 8.67 6.13 -4.56
C CYS A 132 8.82 5.67 -3.12
N PHE A 133 9.65 4.67 -2.83
CA PHE A 133 9.84 4.15 -1.46
C PHE A 133 10.89 4.92 -0.66
N ASN A 134 11.69 5.72 -1.33
CA ASN A 134 12.69 6.54 -0.67
C ASN A 134 12.14 7.96 -0.50
N GLU A 135 12.48 8.57 0.62
CA GLU A 135 12.22 9.98 0.81
C GLU A 135 12.98 10.79 -0.24
N GLN A 136 12.26 11.59 -1.00
CA GLN A 136 12.85 12.50 -1.99
C GLN A 136 13.01 13.87 -1.37
N THR A 137 14.21 14.42 -1.44
CA THR A 137 14.47 15.74 -0.92
C THR A 137 14.67 16.70 -2.08
N LEU A 138 13.79 17.68 -2.17
CA LEU A 138 13.85 18.76 -3.15
C LEU A 138 14.42 20.03 -2.52
N GLY A 139 15.39 20.65 -3.16
CA GLY A 139 15.88 21.98 -2.81
C GLY A 139 14.84 23.08 -3.08
N PRO A 140 15.16 24.33 -2.74
CA PRO A 140 14.29 25.47 -3.00
C PRO A 140 14.02 25.61 -4.50
N TYR A 141 12.74 25.66 -4.88
CA TYR A 141 12.26 25.77 -6.27
C TYR A 141 12.83 24.70 -7.23
N GLU A 142 13.28 23.58 -6.69
CA GLU A 142 13.79 22.46 -7.47
C GLU A 142 12.66 21.64 -8.05
N SER A 143 12.87 21.21 -9.29
CA SER A 143 12.00 20.28 -10.00
C SER A 143 12.79 19.01 -10.32
N GLN A 144 12.23 17.85 -9.99
CA GLN A 144 12.82 16.54 -10.22
C GLN A 144 11.82 15.63 -10.94
N GLU A 145 12.35 14.84 -11.90
CA GLU A 145 11.62 13.80 -12.63
C GLU A 145 11.92 12.40 -12.07
#